data_b39ac5ebf46f74c024f4fe5f36ca0d37
#
_entry.id   b39ac5ebf46f74c024f4fe5f36ca0d37
#
_cell.length_a   1.000
_cell.length_b   1.000
_cell.length_c   1.000
_cell.angle_alpha   90.00
_cell.angle_beta   90.00
_cell.angle_gamma   90.00
#
_symmetry.space_group_name_H-M   'P 1'
#
loop_
_entity.id
_entity.type
_entity.pdbx_description
1 polymer ?
#
loop_
_entity_poly.entity_id
_entity_poly.type
_entity_poly.pdbx_seq_one_letter_code
_entity_poly.pdbx_strand_id
1 'polypeptide(L)'
;MKNFVARRFAWIKELGAFGIFTKDALAALFVPPFRLNVLVDEVEFIGNQSLFIICLTSLFTGAVFAYQSWLAFSIVGTQSLVSVSTSLALLRELAPVMTSIVVAGRVGAAMAANIGIMRVTSQIDALELMAI
;
A
#
# COMPACT_ATOMS: atom_id res chain seq x y z
N MET A 1 35.93 -3.32 -15.50
CA MET A 1 35.35 -4.53 -14.91
C MET A 1 35.08 -4.43 -13.41
N LYS A 2 35.87 -3.73 -12.60
CA LYS A 2 35.64 -3.56 -11.14
C LYS A 2 34.31 -2.87 -10.76
N ASN A 3 33.85 -1.92 -11.56
CA ASN A 3 32.62 -1.17 -11.25
C ASN A 3 31.32 -1.95 -11.52
N PHE A 4 31.36 -2.98 -12.34
CA PHE A 4 30.18 -3.80 -12.65
C PHE A 4 29.89 -4.82 -11.53
N VAL A 5 30.93 -5.36 -10.93
CA VAL A 5 30.84 -6.29 -9.78
C VAL A 5 30.40 -5.53 -8.53
N ALA A 6 30.95 -4.35 -8.27
CA ALA A 6 30.57 -3.51 -7.14
C ALA A 6 29.07 -3.09 -7.19
N ARG A 7 28.55 -2.86 -8.39
CA ARG A 7 27.14 -2.47 -8.58
C ARG A 7 26.17 -3.65 -8.33
N ARG A 8 26.57 -4.89 -8.61
CA ARG A 8 25.79 -6.08 -8.26
C ARG A 8 25.80 -6.37 -6.76
N PHE A 9 26.89 -6.11 -6.08
CA PHE A 9 26.98 -6.25 -4.63
C PHE A 9 26.23 -5.16 -3.88
N ALA A 10 26.06 -3.96 -4.46
CA ALA A 10 25.24 -2.91 -3.88
C ALA A 10 23.78 -3.33 -3.72
N TRP A 11 23.19 -3.98 -4.70
CA TRP A 11 21.81 -4.49 -4.64
C TRP A 11 21.61 -5.54 -3.56
N ILE A 12 22.57 -6.42 -3.36
CA ILE A 12 22.51 -7.44 -2.30
C ILE A 12 22.59 -6.78 -0.93
N LYS A 13 23.42 -5.73 -0.78
CA LYS A 13 23.54 -4.96 0.45
C LYS A 13 22.26 -4.19 0.77
N GLU A 14 21.62 -3.58 -0.23
CA GLU A 14 20.35 -2.87 -0.09
C GLU A 14 19.22 -3.84 0.28
N LEU A 15 19.14 -5.00 -0.36
CA LEU A 15 18.19 -6.05 0.00
C LEU A 15 18.42 -6.59 1.42
N GLY A 16 19.68 -6.75 1.81
CA GLY A 16 20.03 -7.13 3.18
C GLY A 16 19.63 -6.08 4.21
N ALA A 17 19.88 -4.82 3.93
CA ALA A 17 19.47 -3.70 4.77
C ALA A 17 17.94 -3.62 4.90
N PHE A 18 17.22 -3.81 3.78
CA PHE A 18 15.75 -3.87 3.80
C PHE A 18 15.23 -5.04 4.64
N GLY A 19 15.86 -6.21 4.54
CA GLY A 19 15.50 -7.38 5.34
C GLY A 19 15.72 -7.16 6.85
N ILE A 20 16.82 -6.54 7.22
CA ILE A 20 17.11 -6.18 8.62
C ILE A 20 16.10 -5.15 9.13
N PHE A 21 15.87 -4.09 8.36
CA PHE A 21 14.86 -3.07 8.69
C PHE A 21 13.47 -3.67 8.89
N THR A 22 13.03 -4.56 8.00
CA THR A 22 11.73 -5.22 8.12
C THR A 22 11.65 -6.10 9.36
N LYS A 23 12.71 -6.84 9.67
CA LYS A 23 12.80 -7.65 10.89
C LYS A 23 12.70 -6.78 12.15
N ASP A 24 13.45 -5.68 12.19
CA ASP A 24 13.48 -4.77 13.34
C ASP A 24 12.14 -4.05 13.51
N ALA A 25 11.50 -3.65 12.42
CA ALA A 25 10.15 -3.07 12.44
C ALA A 25 9.10 -4.06 12.96
N LEU A 26 9.16 -5.32 12.53
CA LEU A 26 8.28 -6.37 13.03
C LEU A 26 8.54 -6.69 14.50
N ALA A 27 9.80 -6.70 14.93
CA ALA A 27 10.17 -6.91 16.33
C ALA A 27 9.66 -5.76 17.22
N ALA A 28 9.74 -4.53 16.74
CA ALA A 28 9.25 -3.34 17.46
C ALA A 28 7.74 -3.37 17.70
N LEU A 29 6.96 -4.06 16.85
CA LEU A 29 5.52 -4.26 17.05
C LEU A 29 5.19 -5.03 18.35
N PHE A 30 6.11 -5.85 18.85
CA PHE A 30 5.90 -6.68 20.05
C PHE A 30 6.53 -6.08 21.31
N VAL A 31 7.20 -4.92 21.19
CA VAL A 31 7.86 -4.26 22.34
C VAL A 31 6.89 -3.24 22.96
N PRO A 32 6.50 -3.39 24.26
CA PRO A 32 5.70 -2.40 24.96
C PRO A 32 6.50 -1.09 25.16
N PRO A 33 5.83 0.10 25.20
CA PRO A 33 4.43 0.34 25.51
C PRO A 33 3.53 0.42 24.27
N PHE A 34 2.45 -0.35 24.26
CA PHE A 34 1.42 -0.28 23.22
C PHE A 34 0.59 0.99 23.37
N ARG A 35 0.79 1.95 22.49
CA ARG A 35 -0.01 3.17 22.43
C ARG A 35 -1.21 2.96 21.51
N LEU A 36 -2.19 2.16 21.95
CA LEU A 36 -3.36 1.82 21.16
C LEU A 36 -4.14 3.06 20.66
N ASN A 37 -4.21 4.11 21.47
CA ASN A 37 -4.89 5.34 21.08
C ASN A 37 -4.23 5.99 19.85
N VAL A 38 -2.90 6.08 19.83
CA VAL A 38 -2.17 6.63 18.68
C VAL A 38 -2.36 5.76 17.44
N LEU A 39 -2.42 4.44 17.62
CA LEU A 39 -2.63 3.52 16.50
C LEU A 39 -4.05 3.66 15.92
N VAL A 40 -5.06 3.84 16.76
CA VAL A 40 -6.44 4.08 16.31
C VAL A 40 -6.53 5.41 15.55
N ASP A 41 -5.94 6.47 16.07
CA ASP A 41 -5.93 7.79 15.43
C ASP A 41 -5.25 7.74 14.05
N GLU A 42 -4.12 7.03 13.92
CA GLU A 42 -3.44 6.85 12.64
C GLU A 42 -4.26 6.02 11.65
N VAL A 43 -4.91 4.94 12.10
CA VAL A 43 -5.79 4.12 11.24
C VAL A 43 -7.00 4.93 10.77
N GLU A 44 -7.61 5.73 11.64
CA GLU A 44 -8.71 6.61 11.28
C GLU A 44 -8.27 7.68 10.26
N PHE A 45 -7.15 8.32 10.48
CA PHE A 45 -6.58 9.32 9.58
C PHE A 45 -6.30 8.73 8.18
N ILE A 46 -5.64 7.57 8.13
CA ILE A 46 -5.34 6.86 6.90
C ILE A 46 -6.63 6.43 6.19
N GLY A 47 -7.57 5.86 6.92
CA GLY A 47 -8.85 5.37 6.40
C GLY A 47 -9.66 6.49 5.79
N ASN A 48 -9.91 7.56 6.53
CA ASN A 48 -10.74 8.69 6.10
C ASN A 48 -10.17 9.39 4.87
N GLN A 49 -8.88 9.66 4.85
CA GLN A 49 -8.25 10.31 3.70
C GLN A 49 -8.17 9.42 2.45
N SER A 50 -8.13 8.09 2.60
CA SER A 50 -8.06 7.17 1.47
C SER A 50 -9.43 6.86 0.86
N LEU A 51 -10.50 7.05 1.61
CA LEU A 51 -11.86 6.66 1.25
C LEU A 51 -12.32 7.31 -0.06
N PHE A 52 -12.09 8.60 -0.24
CA PHE A 52 -12.47 9.32 -1.46
C PHE A 52 -11.78 8.77 -2.70
N ILE A 53 -10.48 8.49 -2.62
CA ILE A 53 -9.70 7.96 -3.76
C ILE A 53 -10.14 6.54 -4.07
N ILE A 54 -10.38 5.71 -3.05
CA ILE A 54 -10.85 4.34 -3.23
C ILE A 54 -12.24 4.32 -3.88
N CYS A 55 -13.17 5.16 -3.42
CA CYS A 55 -14.48 5.27 -4.02
C CYS A 55 -14.42 5.69 -5.49
N LEU A 56 -13.60 6.70 -5.81
CA LEU A 56 -13.45 7.19 -7.17
C LEU A 56 -12.82 6.14 -8.09
N THR A 57 -11.74 5.52 -7.67
CA THR A 57 -11.05 4.47 -8.46
C THR A 57 -11.93 3.23 -8.63
N SER A 58 -12.66 2.82 -7.59
CA SER A 58 -13.57 1.67 -7.65
C SER A 58 -14.74 1.92 -8.60
N LEU A 59 -15.28 3.15 -8.62
CA LEU A 59 -16.36 3.52 -9.52
C LEU A 59 -15.92 3.41 -10.98
N PHE A 60 -14.77 3.97 -11.34
CA PHE A 60 -14.27 3.89 -12.71
C PHE A 60 -13.87 2.47 -13.11
N THR A 61 -13.16 1.77 -12.25
CA THR A 61 -12.76 0.38 -12.51
C THR A 61 -13.98 -0.53 -12.66
N GLY A 62 -14.97 -0.38 -11.79
CA GLY A 62 -16.23 -1.12 -11.85
C GLY A 62 -17.01 -0.84 -13.14
N ALA A 63 -17.12 0.42 -13.56
CA ALA A 63 -17.80 0.80 -14.78
C ALA A 63 -17.14 0.21 -16.03
N VAL A 64 -15.81 0.33 -16.13
CA VAL A 64 -15.05 -0.24 -17.26
C VAL A 64 -15.17 -1.75 -17.30
N PHE A 65 -15.02 -2.42 -16.15
CA PHE A 65 -15.12 -3.87 -16.07
C PHE A 65 -16.52 -4.38 -16.42
N ALA A 66 -17.58 -3.70 -15.96
CA ALA A 66 -18.95 -4.03 -16.31
C ALA A 66 -19.21 -3.88 -17.82
N TYR A 67 -18.71 -2.80 -18.43
CA TYR A 67 -18.84 -2.58 -19.87
C TYR A 67 -18.10 -3.65 -20.69
N GLN A 68 -16.88 -4.00 -20.30
CA GLN A 68 -16.10 -5.04 -20.97
C GLN A 68 -16.77 -6.42 -20.84
N SER A 69 -17.30 -6.73 -19.66
CA SER A 69 -18.04 -7.97 -19.42
C SER A 69 -19.30 -8.04 -20.29
N TRP A 70 -20.04 -6.94 -20.40
CA TRP A 70 -21.23 -6.89 -21.27
C TRP A 70 -20.85 -7.16 -22.74
N LEU A 71 -19.78 -6.56 -23.25
CA LEU A 71 -19.29 -6.83 -24.60
C LEU A 71 -18.94 -8.31 -24.80
N ALA A 72 -18.18 -8.90 -23.86
CA ALA A 72 -17.77 -10.31 -23.97
C ALA A 72 -18.96 -11.26 -23.97
N PHE A 73 -19.92 -11.08 -23.08
CA PHE A 73 -21.12 -11.93 -22.99
C PHE A 73 -22.12 -11.70 -24.15
N SER A 74 -22.11 -10.51 -24.76
CA SER A 74 -22.94 -10.22 -25.91
C SER A 74 -22.58 -11.07 -27.15
N ILE A 75 -21.29 -11.39 -27.29
CA ILE A 75 -20.81 -12.26 -28.40
C ILE A 75 -21.33 -13.69 -28.24
N VAL A 76 -21.47 -14.16 -27.00
CA VAL A 76 -21.92 -15.53 -26.70
C VAL A 76 -23.46 -15.61 -26.55
N GLY A 77 -24.15 -14.48 -26.52
CA GLY A 77 -25.61 -14.43 -26.36
C GLY A 77 -26.14 -14.73 -24.97
N THR A 78 -25.25 -14.70 -23.95
CA THR A 78 -25.57 -14.99 -22.54
C THR A 78 -25.60 -13.75 -21.66
N GLN A 79 -26.25 -12.70 -22.13
CA GLN A 79 -26.27 -11.39 -21.45
C GLN A 79 -26.89 -11.42 -20.03
N SER A 80 -27.79 -12.37 -19.78
CA SER A 80 -28.41 -12.54 -18.46
C SER A 80 -27.42 -12.90 -17.34
N LEU A 81 -26.27 -13.47 -17.68
CA LEU A 81 -25.25 -13.87 -16.72
C LEU A 81 -24.22 -12.77 -16.41
N VAL A 82 -24.23 -11.66 -17.15
CA VAL A 82 -23.26 -10.55 -16.98
C VAL A 82 -23.28 -10.00 -15.57
N SER A 83 -24.47 -9.72 -15.02
CA SER A 83 -24.60 -9.09 -13.70
C SER A 83 -24.02 -9.97 -12.58
N VAL A 84 -24.36 -11.26 -12.60
CA VAL A 84 -23.90 -12.19 -11.55
C VAL A 84 -22.39 -12.42 -11.64
N SER A 85 -21.89 -12.72 -12.84
CA SER A 85 -20.46 -13.01 -13.04
C SER A 85 -19.57 -11.78 -12.74
N THR A 86 -20.00 -10.60 -13.21
CA THR A 86 -19.28 -9.35 -12.97
C THR A 86 -19.25 -9.00 -11.49
N SER A 87 -20.38 -9.12 -10.78
CA SER A 87 -20.44 -8.84 -9.34
C SER A 87 -19.56 -9.80 -8.54
N LEU A 88 -19.58 -11.08 -8.86
CA LEU A 88 -18.74 -12.07 -8.18
C LEU A 88 -17.24 -11.81 -8.42
N ALA A 89 -16.83 -11.53 -9.65
CA ALA A 89 -15.45 -11.24 -9.98
C ALA A 89 -14.95 -9.96 -9.30
N LEU A 90 -15.77 -8.89 -9.30
CA LEU A 90 -15.43 -7.64 -8.65
C LEU A 90 -15.29 -7.80 -7.13
N LEU A 91 -16.27 -8.42 -6.48
CA LEU A 91 -16.27 -8.52 -5.02
C LEU A 91 -15.23 -9.50 -4.49
N ARG A 92 -15.00 -10.60 -5.20
CA ARG A 92 -14.12 -11.67 -4.74
C ARG A 92 -12.65 -11.42 -5.04
N GLU A 93 -12.34 -10.86 -6.19
CA GLU A 93 -10.97 -10.78 -6.67
C GLU A 93 -10.47 -9.33 -6.80
N LEU A 94 -11.20 -8.48 -7.54
CA LEU A 94 -10.73 -7.14 -7.86
C LEU A 94 -10.81 -6.16 -6.68
N ALA A 95 -11.88 -6.16 -5.92
CA ALA A 95 -12.08 -5.22 -4.83
C ALA A 95 -10.98 -5.31 -3.75
N PRO A 96 -10.65 -6.50 -3.19
CA PRO A 96 -9.62 -6.58 -2.15
C PRO A 96 -8.22 -6.23 -2.69
N VAL A 97 -7.90 -6.63 -3.92
CA VAL A 97 -6.59 -6.35 -4.53
C VAL A 97 -6.43 -4.86 -4.81
N MET A 98 -7.41 -4.23 -5.47
CA MET A 98 -7.36 -2.80 -5.79
C MET A 98 -7.31 -1.94 -4.53
N THR A 99 -8.13 -2.24 -3.54
CA THR A 99 -8.13 -1.52 -2.28
C THR A 99 -6.80 -1.63 -1.56
N SER A 100 -6.22 -2.81 -1.47
CA SER A 100 -4.93 -3.03 -0.81
C SER A 100 -3.78 -2.29 -1.49
N ILE A 101 -3.74 -2.29 -2.83
CA ILE A 101 -2.70 -1.58 -3.60
C ILE A 101 -2.81 -0.06 -3.40
N VAL A 102 -4.02 0.49 -3.48
CA VAL A 102 -4.25 1.94 -3.33
C VAL A 102 -3.89 2.39 -1.90
N VAL A 103 -4.33 1.64 -0.89
CA VAL A 103 -4.01 1.95 0.50
C VAL A 103 -2.52 1.81 0.77
N ALA A 104 -1.90 0.71 0.37
CA ALA A 104 -0.47 0.48 0.58
C ALA A 104 0.39 1.55 -0.09
N GLY A 105 0.08 1.92 -1.34
CA GLY A 105 0.80 2.95 -2.08
C GLY A 105 0.71 4.32 -1.40
N ARG A 106 -0.49 4.70 -0.96
CA ARG A 106 -0.72 5.99 -0.31
C ARG A 106 -0.07 6.07 1.07
N VAL A 107 -0.28 5.05 1.90
CA VAL A 107 0.30 4.98 3.25
C VAL A 107 1.82 4.97 3.18
N GLY A 108 2.38 4.15 2.29
CA GLY A 108 3.83 4.09 2.08
C GLY A 108 4.41 5.42 1.63
N ALA A 109 3.76 6.12 0.70
CA ALA A 109 4.20 7.43 0.25
C ALA A 109 4.10 8.49 1.36
N ALA A 110 3.03 8.50 2.15
CA ALA A 110 2.85 9.43 3.27
C ALA A 110 3.90 9.20 4.37
N MET A 111 4.16 7.95 4.74
CA MET A 111 5.20 7.60 5.72
C MET A 111 6.59 7.99 5.22
N ALA A 112 6.92 7.71 3.97
CA ALA A 112 8.21 8.08 3.38
C ALA A 112 8.40 9.60 3.36
N ALA A 113 7.35 10.36 3.02
CA ALA A 113 7.37 11.82 3.03
C ALA A 113 7.59 12.38 4.46
N ASN A 114 6.87 11.86 5.45
CA ASN A 114 7.02 12.28 6.84
C ASN A 114 8.43 12.02 7.37
N ILE A 115 8.97 10.82 7.14
CA ILE A 115 10.35 10.48 7.55
C ILE A 115 11.35 11.37 6.80
N GLY A 116 11.12 11.64 5.52
CA GLY A 116 11.94 12.55 4.72
C GLY A 116 11.97 13.97 5.29
N ILE A 117 10.82 14.51 5.69
CA ILE A 117 10.73 15.83 6.33
C ILE A 117 11.46 15.84 7.67
N MET A 118 11.26 14.84 8.51
CA MET A 118 11.96 14.72 9.80
C MET A 118 13.48 14.66 9.64
N ARG A 119 13.95 14.02 8.58
CA ARG A 119 15.38 13.96 8.26
C ARG A 119 15.94 15.32 7.83
N VAL A 120 15.24 16.01 6.93
CA VAL A 120 15.66 17.34 6.43
C VAL A 120 15.63 18.39 7.53
N THR A 121 14.68 18.31 8.46
CA THR A 121 14.57 19.23 9.60
C THR A 121 15.45 18.84 10.80
N SER A 122 16.32 17.84 10.67
CA SER A 122 17.20 17.33 11.72
C SER A 122 16.48 16.90 13.00
N GLN A 123 15.19 16.57 12.90
CA GLN A 123 14.43 16.09 14.06
C GLN A 123 14.89 14.70 14.50
N ILE A 124 15.29 13.85 13.56
CA ILE A 124 15.82 12.52 13.84
C ILE A 124 17.15 12.64 14.60
N ASP A 125 18.03 13.54 14.18
CA ASP A 125 19.31 13.77 14.84
C ASP A 125 19.12 14.33 16.27
N ALA A 126 18.10 15.16 16.45
CA ALA A 126 17.74 15.67 17.80
C ALA A 126 17.20 14.56 18.72
N LEU A 127 16.38 13.65 18.20
CA LEU A 127 15.88 12.49 18.96
C LEU A 127 17.01 11.54 19.36
N GLU A 128 17.95 11.29 18.44
CA GLU A 128 19.12 10.45 18.72
C GLU A 128 20.01 11.05 19.80
N LEU A 129 20.20 12.40 19.81
CA LEU A 129 20.94 13.11 20.85
C LEU A 129 20.25 13.07 22.23
N MET A 130 18.92 12.98 22.25
CA MET A 130 18.14 12.85 23.49
C MET A 130 18.06 11.39 23.99
N ALA A 131 18.70 10.44 23.28
CA ALA A 131 18.72 9.00 23.60
C ALA A 131 17.32 8.37 23.71
N ILE A 132 16.39 8.81 22.87
CA ILE A 132 15.05 8.27 22.75
C ILE A 132 14.95 7.37 21.51
#